data_871b6a9ffe3ca400ad7d8f4f80a61811
#
_entry.id   871b6a9ffe3ca400ad7d8f4f80a61811
#
_cell.length_a   1.000
_cell.length_b   1.000
_cell.length_c   1.000
_cell.angle_alpha   90.00
_cell.angle_beta   90.00
_cell.angle_gamma   90.00
#
_symmetry.space_group_name_H-M   'P 1'
#
loop_
_entity.id
_entity.type
_entity.pdbx_description
1 polymer ?
#
loop_
_entity_poly.entity_id
_entity_poly.type
_entity_poly.pdbx_seq_one_letter_code
_entity_poly.pdbx_strand_id
1 'polypeptide(L)'
;MSVRINDEAPNFTAETTQGRINLHEWIGNGWAILFSHPKDFTPVCTTELGYMAGLQPEFAKRNCKILGLSVDPVGSHSKWTTDIEETQGHKVNYPLIGDPELKIAKLYDMLPAEAGNTSEGRTPALNATVRTVFVIGPDKKIKLMLSYPMSTGRNFDEVLRVLDSIQLTAKHQVATPVNWKQGQDVIILTSVSDEEAKKKYPQGWKAPRPYLRIVSQPK
;
A
#
# COMPACT_ATOMS: atom_id res chain seq x y z
N MET A 1 -12.78 -15.27 -4.47
CA MET A 1 -13.33 -13.92 -4.78
C MET A 1 -12.18 -12.95 -4.65
N SER A 2 -11.90 -12.14 -5.67
CA SER A 2 -10.85 -11.12 -5.60
C SER A 2 -11.28 -9.97 -4.67
N VAL A 3 -10.32 -9.43 -3.95
CA VAL A 3 -10.49 -8.29 -3.03
C VAL A 3 -10.75 -7.01 -3.83
N ARG A 4 -11.64 -6.12 -3.39
CA ARG A 4 -12.00 -4.87 -4.06
C ARG A 4 -11.84 -3.67 -3.15
N ILE A 5 -11.79 -2.47 -3.72
CA ILE A 5 -11.81 -1.22 -2.96
C ILE A 5 -13.11 -1.16 -2.13
N ASN A 6 -12.97 -0.79 -0.86
CA ASN A 6 -13.98 -0.76 0.21
C ASN A 6 -14.40 -2.13 0.79
N ASP A 7 -13.92 -3.25 0.26
CA ASP A 7 -14.02 -4.51 0.99
C ASP A 7 -13.21 -4.42 2.29
N GLU A 8 -13.63 -5.13 3.32
CA GLU A 8 -12.80 -5.36 4.49
C GLU A 8 -11.57 -6.18 4.07
N ALA A 9 -10.38 -5.71 4.44
CA ALA A 9 -9.14 -6.42 4.19
C ALA A 9 -9.20 -7.78 4.93
N PRO A 10 -9.10 -8.91 4.23
CA PRO A 10 -9.17 -10.22 4.87
C PRO A 10 -8.17 -10.33 6.01
N ASN A 11 -8.65 -10.63 7.22
CA ASN A 11 -7.76 -10.80 8.37
C ASN A 11 -7.03 -12.13 8.29
N PHE A 12 -5.78 -12.13 8.73
CA PHE A 12 -4.95 -13.33 8.82
C PHE A 12 -3.97 -13.24 9.99
N THR A 13 -3.42 -14.38 10.36
CA THR A 13 -2.26 -14.47 11.26
C THR A 13 -1.10 -15.10 10.52
N ALA A 14 0.09 -14.50 10.60
CA ALA A 14 1.27 -14.95 9.86
C ALA A 14 2.55 -14.81 10.68
N GLU A 15 3.53 -15.67 10.38
CA GLU A 15 4.90 -15.52 10.83
C GLU A 15 5.63 -14.51 9.94
N THR A 16 6.42 -13.65 10.56
CA THR A 16 7.20 -12.62 9.88
C THR A 16 8.63 -12.58 10.40
N THR A 17 9.48 -11.81 9.73
CA THR A 17 10.85 -11.52 10.21
C THR A 17 10.90 -10.80 11.57
N GLN A 18 9.77 -10.27 12.04
CA GLN A 18 9.65 -9.56 13.32
C GLN A 18 8.68 -10.25 14.30
N GLY A 19 8.45 -11.56 14.12
CA GLY A 19 7.55 -12.36 14.93
C GLY A 19 6.16 -12.51 14.33
N ARG A 20 5.29 -13.17 15.08
CA ARG A 20 3.93 -13.48 14.66
C ARG A 20 3.02 -12.26 14.78
N ILE A 21 2.23 -11.99 13.74
CA ILE A 21 1.27 -10.89 13.72
C ILE A 21 -0.13 -11.40 13.37
N ASN A 22 -1.18 -10.74 13.90
CA ASN A 22 -2.52 -10.72 13.33
C ASN A 22 -2.71 -9.39 12.61
N LEU A 23 -3.13 -9.40 11.35
CA LEU A 23 -3.13 -8.19 10.51
C LEU A 23 -3.94 -7.05 11.12
N HIS A 24 -5.19 -7.30 11.51
CA HIS A 24 -6.06 -6.24 12.01
C HIS A 24 -5.58 -5.65 13.35
N GLU A 25 -5.12 -6.51 14.26
CA GLU A 25 -4.51 -6.08 15.53
C GLU A 25 -3.22 -5.31 15.29
N TRP A 26 -2.38 -5.79 14.38
CA TRP A 26 -1.11 -5.15 14.03
C TRP A 26 -1.30 -3.77 13.39
N ILE A 27 -2.29 -3.60 12.51
CA ILE A 27 -2.65 -2.28 11.95
C ILE A 27 -3.08 -1.34 13.08
N GLY A 28 -3.89 -1.81 14.03
CA GLY A 28 -4.44 -0.97 15.10
C GLY A 28 -5.31 0.17 14.53
N ASN A 29 -5.15 1.39 15.01
CA ASN A 29 -5.86 2.58 14.55
C ASN A 29 -5.10 3.36 13.44
N GLY A 30 -4.09 2.74 12.85
CA GLY A 30 -3.27 3.33 11.79
C GLY A 30 -3.69 2.88 10.39
N TRP A 31 -2.87 3.27 9.44
CA TRP A 31 -2.89 2.80 8.06
C TRP A 31 -1.85 1.70 7.86
N ALA A 32 -2.00 0.93 6.81
CA ALA A 32 -1.00 -0.05 6.43
C ALA A 32 -0.84 -0.16 4.92
N ILE A 33 0.39 -0.44 4.51
CA ILE A 33 0.73 -0.92 3.17
C ILE A 33 1.01 -2.42 3.30
N LEU A 34 0.22 -3.24 2.61
CA LEU A 34 0.55 -4.66 2.38
C LEU A 34 1.01 -4.79 0.93
N PHE A 35 2.24 -5.26 0.72
CA PHE A 35 2.76 -5.41 -0.63
C PHE A 35 3.43 -6.78 -0.82
N SER A 36 3.28 -7.36 -2.01
CA SER A 36 3.96 -8.60 -2.38
C SER A 36 5.19 -8.34 -3.26
N HIS A 37 6.18 -9.23 -3.17
CA HIS A 37 7.30 -9.31 -4.10
C HIS A 37 7.45 -10.75 -4.61
N PRO A 38 7.86 -10.95 -5.87
CA PRO A 38 7.90 -12.27 -6.49
C PRO A 38 8.79 -13.28 -5.78
N LYS A 39 10.03 -12.91 -5.44
CA LYS A 39 11.01 -13.85 -4.90
C LYS A 39 12.18 -13.14 -4.23
N ASP A 40 12.69 -13.72 -3.14
CA ASP A 40 13.92 -13.30 -2.49
C ASP A 40 15.15 -13.47 -3.40
N PHE A 41 16.22 -12.77 -3.09
CA PHE A 41 17.49 -12.81 -3.82
C PHE A 41 17.35 -12.56 -5.32
N THR A 42 16.46 -11.62 -5.70
CA THR A 42 16.26 -11.20 -7.10
C THR A 42 16.51 -9.70 -7.27
N PRO A 43 17.02 -9.25 -8.42
CA PRO A 43 17.49 -7.88 -8.60
C PRO A 43 16.40 -6.83 -8.35
N VAL A 44 15.25 -6.94 -9.01
CA VAL A 44 14.16 -5.94 -8.89
C VAL A 44 13.61 -5.90 -7.48
N CYS A 45 13.40 -7.07 -6.85
CA CYS A 45 12.88 -7.12 -5.47
C CYS A 45 13.87 -6.50 -4.48
N THR A 46 15.18 -6.70 -4.67
CA THR A 46 16.22 -6.06 -3.83
C THR A 46 16.11 -4.53 -3.90
N THR A 47 15.99 -3.97 -5.11
CA THR A 47 15.83 -2.50 -5.26
C THR A 47 14.54 -1.98 -4.65
N GLU A 48 13.42 -2.72 -4.78
CA GLU A 48 12.14 -2.32 -4.23
C GLU A 48 12.13 -2.33 -2.69
N LEU A 49 12.62 -3.41 -2.07
CA LEU A 49 12.60 -3.53 -0.61
C LEU A 49 13.56 -2.52 0.04
N GLY A 50 14.71 -2.28 -0.58
CA GLY A 50 15.63 -1.25 -0.11
C GLY A 50 15.06 0.15 -0.23
N TYR A 51 14.40 0.49 -1.35
CA TYR A 51 13.73 1.77 -1.52
C TYR A 51 12.60 1.98 -0.50
N MET A 52 11.77 0.95 -0.28
CA MET A 52 10.74 0.99 0.78
C MET A 52 11.33 1.17 2.18
N ALA A 53 12.47 0.55 2.46
CA ALA A 53 13.17 0.74 3.73
C ALA A 53 13.61 2.20 3.94
N GLY A 54 14.10 2.85 2.89
CA GLY A 54 14.42 4.28 2.89
C GLY A 54 13.20 5.17 3.10
N LEU A 55 12.03 4.78 2.58
CA LEU A 55 10.76 5.51 2.75
C LEU A 55 10.05 5.22 4.07
N GLN A 56 10.48 4.24 4.85
CA GLN A 56 9.81 3.86 6.10
C GLN A 56 9.56 5.04 7.06
N PRO A 57 10.47 6.00 7.27
CA PRO A 57 10.20 7.17 8.10
C PRO A 57 9.06 8.05 7.55
N GLU A 58 8.91 8.12 6.22
CA GLU A 58 7.83 8.91 5.59
C GLU A 58 6.47 8.25 5.79
N PHE A 59 6.40 6.92 5.71
CA PHE A 59 5.18 6.18 6.05
C PHE A 59 4.86 6.30 7.55
N ALA A 60 5.86 6.23 8.41
CA ALA A 60 5.67 6.38 9.87
C ALA A 60 5.10 7.76 10.26
N LYS A 61 5.56 8.86 9.62
CA LYS A 61 4.98 10.21 9.80
C LYS A 61 3.48 10.27 9.48
N ARG A 62 3.01 9.38 8.62
CA ARG A 62 1.61 9.26 8.18
C ARG A 62 0.81 8.23 8.97
N ASN A 63 1.34 7.77 10.11
CA ASN A 63 0.77 6.68 10.90
C ASN A 63 0.45 5.46 10.03
N CYS A 64 1.36 5.13 9.10
CA CYS A 64 1.22 4.04 8.16
C CYS A 64 2.35 3.01 8.35
N LYS A 65 1.97 1.78 8.61
CA LYS A 65 2.88 0.65 8.76
C LYS A 65 3.11 -0.04 7.41
N ILE A 66 4.27 -0.66 7.25
CA ILE A 66 4.65 -1.39 6.04
C ILE A 66 4.74 -2.87 6.35
N LEU A 67 4.18 -3.71 5.48
CA LEU A 67 4.19 -5.16 5.59
C LEU A 67 4.47 -5.77 4.21
N GLY A 68 5.60 -6.44 4.06
CA GLY A 68 5.96 -7.15 2.85
C GLY A 68 5.52 -8.62 2.90
N LEU A 69 5.34 -9.24 1.74
CA LEU A 69 4.98 -10.65 1.60
C LEU A 69 5.65 -11.26 0.38
N SER A 70 6.18 -12.45 0.53
CA SER A 70 6.40 -13.37 -0.59
C SER A 70 6.11 -14.82 -0.18
N VAL A 71 6.18 -15.70 -1.15
CA VAL A 71 6.01 -17.15 -0.93
C VAL A 71 7.26 -17.82 -0.36
N ASP A 72 8.38 -17.09 -0.26
CA ASP A 72 9.59 -17.59 0.38
C ASP A 72 9.40 -17.70 1.89
N PRO A 73 10.10 -18.64 2.57
CA PRO A 73 10.00 -18.78 4.01
C PRO A 73 10.69 -17.63 4.75
N VAL A 74 10.23 -17.30 5.97
CA VAL A 74 10.78 -16.23 6.82
C VAL A 74 12.30 -16.31 6.99
N GLY A 75 12.85 -17.52 7.08
CA GLY A 75 14.31 -17.72 7.20
C GLY A 75 15.09 -17.26 5.94
N SER A 76 14.47 -17.31 4.76
CA SER A 76 15.02 -16.74 3.53
C SER A 76 15.06 -15.22 3.61
N HIS A 77 13.94 -14.59 3.96
CA HIS A 77 13.85 -13.14 4.15
C HIS A 77 14.90 -12.60 5.11
N SER A 78 15.06 -13.27 6.27
CA SER A 78 16.01 -12.84 7.29
C SER A 78 17.47 -12.86 6.81
N LYS A 79 17.83 -13.79 5.94
CA LYS A 79 19.16 -13.82 5.33
C LYS A 79 19.33 -12.74 4.27
N TRP A 80 18.30 -12.52 3.46
CA TRP A 80 18.33 -11.57 2.36
C TRP A 80 18.33 -10.10 2.80
N THR A 81 17.77 -9.77 3.96
CA THR A 81 17.78 -8.39 4.47
C THR A 81 19.19 -7.81 4.60
N THR A 82 20.21 -8.63 4.84
CA THR A 82 21.63 -8.20 4.87
C THR A 82 22.10 -7.73 3.50
N ASP A 83 21.81 -8.51 2.45
CA ASP A 83 22.18 -8.14 1.07
C ASP A 83 21.46 -6.86 0.62
N ILE A 84 20.20 -6.69 1.04
CA ILE A 84 19.43 -5.46 0.78
C ILE A 84 20.12 -4.25 1.43
N GLU A 85 20.49 -4.36 2.70
CA GLU A 85 21.17 -3.28 3.43
C GLU A 85 22.51 -2.93 2.78
N GLU A 86 23.32 -3.94 2.44
CA GLU A 86 24.64 -3.75 1.81
C GLU A 86 24.54 -3.10 0.42
N THR A 87 23.53 -3.47 -0.38
CA THR A 87 23.41 -3.02 -1.77
C THR A 87 22.59 -1.74 -1.93
N GLN A 88 21.62 -1.48 -1.05
CA GLN A 88 20.70 -0.34 -1.14
C GLN A 88 20.94 0.72 -0.07
N GLY A 89 21.80 0.46 0.91
CA GLY A 89 22.15 1.41 1.96
C GLY A 89 21.05 1.64 3.02
N HIS A 90 20.00 0.82 3.02
CA HIS A 90 18.89 0.94 3.95
C HIS A 90 18.53 -0.41 4.57
N LYS A 91 18.47 -0.44 5.90
CA LYS A 91 18.04 -1.63 6.64
C LYS A 91 16.54 -1.81 6.52
N VAL A 92 16.10 -3.03 6.19
CA VAL A 92 14.67 -3.39 6.20
C VAL A 92 14.16 -3.41 7.64
N ASN A 93 13.41 -2.39 8.04
CA ASN A 93 12.88 -2.19 9.39
C ASN A 93 11.38 -2.49 9.51
N TYR A 94 10.81 -3.14 8.53
CA TYR A 94 9.41 -3.59 8.52
C TYR A 94 9.32 -5.11 8.38
N PRO A 95 8.24 -5.74 8.90
CA PRO A 95 8.08 -7.18 8.84
C PRO A 95 7.89 -7.69 7.41
N LEU A 96 8.46 -8.85 7.12
CA LEU A 96 8.28 -9.62 5.88
C LEU A 96 7.59 -10.95 6.22
N ILE A 97 6.43 -11.19 5.61
CA ILE A 97 5.66 -12.43 5.74
C ILE A 97 6.25 -13.50 4.83
N GLY A 98 6.51 -14.68 5.37
CA GLY A 98 6.72 -15.89 4.59
C GLY A 98 5.42 -16.64 4.38
N ASP A 99 5.01 -16.85 3.11
CA ASP A 99 3.77 -17.53 2.75
C ASP A 99 4.00 -18.73 1.83
N PRO A 100 4.81 -19.75 2.25
CA PRO A 100 5.17 -20.90 1.39
C PRO A 100 3.96 -21.76 1.01
N GLU A 101 2.87 -21.69 1.78
CA GLU A 101 1.63 -22.41 1.50
C GLU A 101 0.64 -21.60 0.64
N LEU A 102 1.01 -20.40 0.18
CA LEU A 102 0.18 -19.51 -0.65
C LEU A 102 -1.16 -19.11 -0.01
N LYS A 103 -1.30 -19.19 1.28
CA LYS A 103 -2.56 -18.90 1.97
C LYS A 103 -2.95 -17.43 1.84
N ILE A 104 -2.01 -16.54 2.14
CA ILE A 104 -2.25 -15.10 2.11
C ILE A 104 -2.20 -14.59 0.66
N ALA A 105 -1.25 -15.09 -0.14
CA ALA A 105 -1.16 -14.73 -1.55
C ALA A 105 -2.46 -15.03 -2.32
N LYS A 106 -3.11 -16.17 -2.04
CA LYS A 106 -4.43 -16.50 -2.60
C LYS A 106 -5.56 -15.64 -2.03
N LEU A 107 -5.53 -15.40 -0.71
CA LEU A 107 -6.55 -14.61 -0.02
C LEU A 107 -6.64 -13.20 -0.59
N TYR A 108 -5.51 -12.63 -0.99
CA TYR A 108 -5.37 -11.28 -1.54
C TYR A 108 -5.23 -11.24 -3.06
N ASP A 109 -5.41 -12.35 -3.75
CA ASP A 109 -5.32 -12.44 -5.22
C ASP A 109 -3.98 -11.89 -5.78
N MET A 110 -2.88 -12.28 -5.13
CA MET A 110 -1.52 -11.79 -5.46
C MET A 110 -0.78 -12.70 -6.45
N LEU A 111 -1.41 -13.76 -6.94
CA LEU A 111 -0.81 -14.72 -7.86
C LEU A 111 -1.15 -14.39 -9.31
N PRO A 112 -0.27 -14.69 -10.29
CA PRO A 112 -0.61 -14.53 -11.70
C PRO A 112 -1.70 -15.54 -12.12
N ALA A 113 -2.41 -15.25 -13.21
CA ALA A 113 -3.53 -16.10 -13.69
C ALA A 113 -3.10 -17.56 -13.94
N GLU A 114 -1.88 -17.77 -14.43
CA GLU A 114 -1.32 -19.09 -14.71
C GLU A 114 -0.95 -19.86 -13.43
N ALA A 115 -0.95 -19.19 -12.29
CA ALA A 115 -0.58 -19.81 -11.02
C ALA A 115 -1.56 -20.90 -10.57
N GLY A 116 -2.78 -20.90 -11.07
CA GLY A 116 -3.82 -21.87 -10.68
C GLY A 116 -4.23 -21.74 -9.20
N ASN A 117 -5.12 -22.62 -8.77
CA ASN A 117 -5.71 -22.57 -7.43
C ASN A 117 -5.03 -23.47 -6.39
N THR A 118 -4.02 -24.25 -6.78
CA THR A 118 -3.35 -25.20 -5.87
C THR A 118 -1.85 -24.95 -5.85
N SER A 119 -1.21 -25.22 -4.71
CA SER A 119 0.26 -25.23 -4.57
C SER A 119 0.87 -26.59 -4.92
N GLU A 120 0.04 -27.60 -5.20
CA GLU A 120 0.47 -28.98 -5.44
C GLU A 120 1.27 -29.08 -6.75
N GLY A 121 2.46 -29.67 -6.70
CA GLY A 121 3.34 -29.83 -7.85
C GLY A 121 4.03 -28.55 -8.34
N ARG A 122 3.89 -27.42 -7.66
CA ARG A 122 4.52 -26.15 -8.07
C ARG A 122 5.88 -25.96 -7.41
N THR A 123 6.84 -25.53 -8.22
CA THR A 123 8.14 -25.08 -7.72
C THR A 123 8.04 -23.66 -7.14
N PRO A 124 8.96 -23.20 -6.29
CA PRO A 124 9.00 -21.80 -5.85
C PRO A 124 9.01 -20.79 -7.01
N ALA A 125 9.59 -21.15 -8.14
CA ALA A 125 9.58 -20.32 -9.35
C ALA A 125 8.19 -20.16 -9.97
N LEU A 126 7.34 -21.19 -9.84
CA LEU A 126 5.95 -21.18 -10.34
C LEU A 126 4.95 -20.57 -9.33
N ASN A 127 5.38 -20.35 -8.09
CA ASN A 127 4.54 -19.81 -7.01
C ASN A 127 4.73 -18.32 -6.76
N ALA A 128 5.66 -17.68 -7.49
CA ALA A 128 5.95 -16.26 -7.28
C ALA A 128 4.70 -15.40 -7.37
N THR A 129 4.56 -14.46 -6.43
CA THR A 129 3.51 -13.44 -6.49
C THR A 129 3.80 -12.41 -7.57
N VAL A 130 2.77 -11.76 -8.10
CA VAL A 130 2.93 -10.49 -8.81
C VAL A 130 3.25 -9.37 -7.82
N ARG A 131 3.55 -8.17 -8.30
CA ARG A 131 3.90 -7.02 -7.47
C ARG A 131 2.67 -6.21 -7.11
N THR A 132 1.88 -6.70 -6.16
CA THR A 132 0.67 -6.02 -5.70
C THR A 132 0.96 -5.13 -4.50
N VAL A 133 0.22 -4.02 -4.38
CA VAL A 133 0.18 -3.12 -3.23
C VAL A 133 -1.27 -2.91 -2.83
N PHE A 134 -1.56 -3.05 -1.55
CA PHE A 134 -2.82 -2.65 -0.94
C PHE A 134 -2.55 -1.54 0.08
N VAL A 135 -3.31 -0.45 0.01
CA VAL A 135 -3.42 0.52 1.10
C VAL A 135 -4.66 0.17 1.92
N ILE A 136 -4.48 -0.07 3.20
CA ILE A 136 -5.53 -0.45 4.14
C ILE A 136 -5.72 0.69 5.15
N GLY A 137 -6.96 1.15 5.30
CA GLY A 137 -7.31 2.23 6.22
C GLY A 137 -7.47 1.77 7.68
N PRO A 138 -7.63 2.73 8.62
CA PRO A 138 -7.89 2.44 10.04
C PRO A 138 -9.17 1.62 10.26
N ASP A 139 -10.14 1.75 9.36
CA ASP A 139 -11.39 0.99 9.31
C ASP A 139 -11.23 -0.43 8.77
N LYS A 140 -9.99 -0.88 8.56
CA LYS A 140 -9.62 -2.18 7.98
C LYS A 140 -10.11 -2.39 6.55
N LYS A 141 -10.49 -1.34 5.84
CA LYS A 141 -10.96 -1.44 4.45
C LYS A 141 -9.83 -1.14 3.46
N ILE A 142 -9.87 -1.82 2.35
CA ILE A 142 -8.99 -1.58 1.20
C ILE A 142 -9.33 -0.21 0.59
N LYS A 143 -8.34 0.66 0.51
CA LYS A 143 -8.47 2.03 -0.03
C LYS A 143 -7.82 2.20 -1.39
N LEU A 144 -6.81 1.40 -1.70
CA LEU A 144 -6.10 1.37 -2.97
C LEU A 144 -5.61 -0.03 -3.27
N MET A 145 -5.58 -0.36 -4.54
CA MET A 145 -4.93 -1.56 -5.08
C MET A 145 -4.12 -1.17 -6.32
N LEU A 146 -2.87 -1.61 -6.36
CA LEU A 146 -1.99 -1.50 -7.53
C LEU A 146 -1.40 -2.87 -7.80
N SER A 147 -1.33 -3.27 -9.06
CA SER A 147 -0.70 -4.53 -9.45
C SER A 147 0.20 -4.33 -10.67
N TYR A 148 1.43 -4.80 -10.55
CA TYR A 148 2.47 -4.70 -11.57
C TYR A 148 2.92 -6.11 -11.96
N PRO A 149 3.33 -6.34 -13.22
CA PRO A 149 3.93 -7.61 -13.62
C PRO A 149 5.27 -7.80 -12.90
N MET A 150 5.71 -9.05 -12.79
CA MET A 150 6.94 -9.41 -12.06
C MET A 150 8.17 -8.69 -12.59
N SER A 151 8.21 -8.35 -13.89
CA SER A 151 9.35 -7.70 -14.56
C SER A 151 9.47 -6.20 -14.31
N THR A 152 8.44 -5.57 -13.71
CA THR A 152 8.36 -4.11 -13.59
C THR A 152 8.41 -3.67 -12.15
N GLY A 153 9.49 -2.97 -11.75
CA GLY A 153 9.59 -2.33 -10.44
C GLY A 153 8.54 -1.23 -10.26
N ARG A 154 8.02 -1.14 -9.04
CA ARG A 154 6.95 -0.18 -8.69
C ARG A 154 7.49 1.22 -8.43
N ASN A 155 6.61 2.21 -8.58
CA ASN A 155 6.84 3.58 -8.14
C ASN A 155 6.27 3.76 -6.72
N PHE A 156 7.10 3.65 -5.69
CA PHE A 156 6.66 3.82 -4.30
C PHE A 156 6.46 5.28 -3.89
N ASP A 157 7.01 6.25 -4.63
CA ASP A 157 6.67 7.67 -4.45
C ASP A 157 5.21 7.92 -4.82
N GLU A 158 4.70 7.22 -5.85
CA GLU A 158 3.27 7.24 -6.18
C GLU A 158 2.41 6.61 -5.08
N VAL A 159 2.85 5.51 -4.47
CA VAL A 159 2.16 4.90 -3.33
C VAL A 159 2.07 5.89 -2.17
N LEU A 160 3.16 6.60 -1.87
CA LEU A 160 3.20 7.64 -0.83
C LEU A 160 2.29 8.82 -1.17
N ARG A 161 2.36 9.31 -2.43
CA ARG A 161 1.50 10.38 -2.94
C ARG A 161 0.01 10.04 -2.81
N VAL A 162 -0.37 8.83 -3.18
CA VAL A 162 -1.77 8.38 -3.09
C VAL A 162 -2.20 8.19 -1.64
N LEU A 163 -1.31 7.71 -0.76
CA LEU A 163 -1.59 7.66 0.68
C LEU A 163 -1.93 9.05 1.23
N ASP A 164 -1.13 10.09 0.88
CA ASP A 164 -1.41 11.48 1.26
C ASP A 164 -2.78 11.95 0.76
N SER A 165 -3.10 11.63 -0.49
CA SER A 165 -4.40 11.94 -1.09
C SER A 165 -5.55 11.28 -0.35
N ILE A 166 -5.45 9.98 -0.07
CA ILE A 166 -6.51 9.21 0.61
C ILE A 166 -6.69 9.70 2.05
N GLN A 167 -5.62 10.00 2.77
CA GLN A 167 -5.69 10.54 4.13
C GLN A 167 -6.35 11.92 4.16
N LEU A 168 -6.00 12.79 3.22
CA LEU A 168 -6.61 14.11 3.09
C LEU A 168 -8.11 14.02 2.79
N THR A 169 -8.49 13.18 1.82
CA THR A 169 -9.91 13.02 1.42
C THR A 169 -10.75 12.31 2.49
N ALA A 170 -10.14 11.43 3.29
CA ALA A 170 -10.81 10.81 4.44
C ALA A 170 -11.09 11.81 5.57
N LYS A 171 -10.22 12.82 5.75
CA LYS A 171 -10.35 13.83 6.80
C LYS A 171 -11.23 15.00 6.37
N HIS A 172 -11.22 15.36 5.09
CA HIS A 172 -11.90 16.53 4.55
C HIS A 172 -12.82 16.12 3.39
N GLN A 173 -13.91 16.86 3.20
CA GLN A 173 -14.85 16.63 2.09
C GLN A 173 -14.32 17.27 0.79
N VAL A 174 -13.17 16.80 0.36
CA VAL A 174 -12.49 17.25 -0.86
C VAL A 174 -12.05 16.05 -1.72
N ALA A 175 -11.75 16.31 -2.97
CA ALA A 175 -11.10 15.39 -3.88
C ALA A 175 -9.78 15.99 -4.37
N THR A 176 -8.79 15.16 -4.62
CA THR A 176 -7.52 15.60 -5.21
C THR A 176 -7.60 15.52 -6.74
N PRO A 177 -7.18 16.56 -7.47
CA PRO A 177 -7.15 16.52 -8.93
C PRO A 177 -6.07 15.57 -9.47
N VAL A 178 -6.06 15.40 -10.79
CA VAL A 178 -5.04 14.61 -11.49
C VAL A 178 -3.63 15.08 -11.12
N ASN A 179 -2.71 14.13 -10.87
CA ASN A 179 -1.30 14.38 -10.53
C ASN A 179 -1.08 15.28 -9.29
N TRP A 180 -2.10 15.43 -8.46
CA TRP A 180 -2.02 16.23 -7.23
C TRP A 180 -0.86 15.77 -6.36
N LYS A 181 -0.16 16.75 -5.78
CA LYS A 181 0.85 16.56 -4.74
C LYS A 181 0.46 17.34 -3.50
N GLN A 182 0.92 16.88 -2.34
CA GLN A 182 0.65 17.53 -1.07
C GLN A 182 1.05 19.02 -1.10
N GLY A 183 0.15 19.88 -0.62
CA GLY A 183 0.28 21.33 -0.65
C GLY A 183 -0.39 22.01 -1.85
N GLN A 184 -0.82 21.26 -2.86
CA GLN A 184 -1.53 21.80 -4.02
C GLN A 184 -3.02 21.94 -3.75
N ASP A 185 -3.69 22.77 -4.58
CA ASP A 185 -5.13 23.00 -4.51
C ASP A 185 -5.92 21.68 -4.69
N VAL A 186 -7.08 21.65 -4.06
CA VAL A 186 -8.03 20.52 -4.08
C VAL A 186 -9.40 20.94 -4.58
N ILE A 187 -10.26 19.96 -4.82
CA ILE A 187 -11.62 20.18 -5.32
C ILE A 187 -12.62 19.93 -4.19
N ILE A 188 -13.51 20.88 -3.92
CA ILE A 188 -14.63 20.69 -2.98
C ILE A 188 -15.60 19.68 -3.60
N LEU A 189 -15.96 18.63 -2.86
CA LEU A 189 -16.93 17.63 -3.34
C LEU A 189 -18.25 18.27 -3.73
N THR A 190 -18.88 17.76 -4.79
CA THR A 190 -20.19 18.24 -5.26
C THR A 190 -21.31 17.97 -4.26
N SER A 191 -21.12 17.03 -3.35
CA SER A 191 -22.05 16.75 -2.22
C SER A 191 -22.04 17.82 -1.13
N VAL A 192 -21.05 18.71 -1.10
CA VAL A 192 -20.99 19.85 -0.16
C VAL A 192 -21.76 21.01 -0.76
N SER A 193 -22.81 21.50 -0.07
CA SER A 193 -23.58 22.67 -0.52
C SER A 193 -22.72 23.94 -0.53
N ASP A 194 -23.17 24.97 -1.24
CA ASP A 194 -22.45 26.26 -1.26
C ASP A 194 -22.50 26.96 0.10
N GLU A 195 -23.57 26.77 0.89
CA GLU A 195 -23.66 27.28 2.27
C GLU A 195 -22.64 26.61 3.19
N GLU A 196 -22.49 25.28 3.09
CA GLU A 196 -21.49 24.53 3.84
C GLU A 196 -20.07 24.89 3.40
N ALA A 197 -19.86 25.01 2.09
CA ALA A 197 -18.57 25.40 1.54
C ALA A 197 -18.17 26.81 2.01
N LYS A 198 -19.07 27.78 2.05
CA LYS A 198 -18.81 29.14 2.60
C LYS A 198 -18.39 29.09 4.07
N LYS A 199 -19.00 28.22 4.87
CA LYS A 199 -18.61 28.04 6.28
C LYS A 199 -17.22 27.44 6.43
N LYS A 200 -16.87 26.44 5.60
CA LYS A 200 -15.56 25.76 5.63
C LYS A 200 -14.45 26.60 5.02
N TYR A 201 -14.78 27.35 3.97
CA TYR A 201 -13.83 28.15 3.18
C TYR A 201 -14.31 29.59 3.10
N PRO A 202 -14.26 30.37 4.20
CA PRO A 202 -14.79 31.73 4.27
C PRO A 202 -14.09 32.69 3.31
N GLN A 203 -12.88 32.35 2.86
CA GLN A 203 -12.14 33.13 1.85
C GLN A 203 -12.60 32.85 0.40
N GLY A 204 -13.60 31.96 0.24
CA GLY A 204 -14.12 31.57 -1.05
C GLY A 204 -13.28 30.50 -1.77
N TRP A 205 -13.64 30.25 -2.99
CA TRP A 205 -12.98 29.29 -3.89
C TRP A 205 -13.03 29.78 -5.35
N LYS A 206 -12.18 29.21 -6.19
CA LYS A 206 -12.26 29.40 -7.64
C LYS A 206 -13.27 28.43 -8.23
N ALA A 207 -14.18 28.92 -9.09
CA ALA A 207 -15.18 28.07 -9.77
C ALA A 207 -15.20 28.32 -11.27
N PRO A 208 -14.24 27.75 -12.03
CA PRO A 208 -14.25 27.82 -13.51
C PRO A 208 -15.55 27.27 -14.10
N ARG A 209 -16.18 26.35 -13.40
CA ARG A 209 -17.53 25.82 -13.67
C ARG A 209 -18.25 25.56 -12.34
N PRO A 210 -19.59 25.54 -12.31
CA PRO A 210 -20.33 25.28 -11.08
C PRO A 210 -19.98 23.97 -10.37
N TYR A 211 -19.60 22.93 -11.11
CA TYR A 211 -19.19 21.63 -10.60
C TYR A 211 -17.69 21.54 -10.26
N LEU A 212 -16.87 22.52 -10.59
CA LEU A 212 -15.41 22.54 -10.40
C LEU A 212 -15.04 23.68 -9.45
N ARG A 213 -15.15 23.42 -8.15
CA ARG A 213 -14.86 24.36 -7.06
C ARG A 213 -13.48 24.04 -6.48
N ILE A 214 -12.50 24.88 -6.78
CA ILE A 214 -11.08 24.70 -6.43
C ILE A 214 -10.74 25.56 -5.25
N VAL A 215 -10.10 24.97 -4.22
CA VAL A 215 -9.72 25.63 -2.97
C VAL A 215 -8.31 25.16 -2.57
N SER A 216 -7.60 25.98 -1.82
CA SER A 216 -6.33 25.57 -1.23
C SER A 216 -6.51 24.39 -0.31
N GLN A 217 -5.51 23.50 -0.27
CA GLN A 217 -5.53 22.31 0.59
C GLN A 217 -5.86 22.70 2.04
N PRO A 218 -6.89 22.09 2.67
CA PRO A 218 -7.16 22.28 4.09
C PRO A 218 -6.05 21.68 4.95
N LYS A 219 -5.83 22.24 6.14
CA LYS A 219 -4.83 21.79 7.11
C LYS A 219 -5.31 20.63 7.99
#